data_e55f6032b94c37a8ba02d5d57780ef8f
#
_entry.id   e55f6032b94c37a8ba02d5d57780ef8f
#
_cell.length_a   1.000
_cell.length_b   1.000
_cell.length_c   1.000
_cell.angle_alpha   90.00
_cell.angle_beta   90.00
_cell.angle_gamma   90.00
#
_symmetry.space_group_name_H-M   'P 1'
#
loop_
_entity.id
_entity.type
_entity.pdbx_description
1 polymer ?
#
loop_
_entity_poly.entity_id
_entity_poly.type
_entity_poly.pdbx_seq_one_letter_code
_entity_poly.pdbx_strand_id
1 'polypeptide(L)'
;MFTSVEKKSVTLITLIYFFRMLGAFMVFPVLSVFADSYNMSTPFLIGLTLGIYGLTNAIMQIPFGLLSDYFGRKNIILVGLTIFLLGSFICAITDNIYYLIIGRALQGAGAISGALMALLSDSTSENNRTLSMAIVGVSIGTAFFSAFIIGPVLSKYFELPGLFIFIILLTVLSIILMLSFKNTPAKNTQFNFSVMDLVFDKRLKPHYIDILVLHTVLTSLFIAIPVMMTDVYLISVNEFPQLYSSIFILSLIITLPLLRYDRKNPVLVKNISLIILSFSLIFSFQFYNTNLFIIMIALIFYIGSFSVLEAGIPSSLSKQTNQETRGLTMSIYTSFQFFGTFLGGFIGGYLYDAYGLSGIFFFTAVISVMWLLICLSRNFIGADIVSK
;
A
#
# COMPACT_ATOMS: atom_id res chain seq x y z
N MET A 1 -16.57 -18.94 -18.26
CA MET A 1 -15.63 -19.79 -17.48
C MET A 1 -14.23 -19.58 -18.00
N PHE A 2 -13.22 -19.60 -17.13
CA PHE A 2 -11.81 -19.52 -17.54
C PHE A 2 -11.41 -20.76 -18.37
N THR A 3 -10.68 -20.52 -19.45
CA THR A 3 -9.95 -21.59 -20.16
C THR A 3 -8.79 -22.12 -19.29
N SER A 4 -8.24 -23.28 -19.61
CA SER A 4 -7.09 -23.86 -18.89
C SER A 4 -5.86 -22.93 -18.94
N VAL A 5 -5.66 -22.22 -20.06
CA VAL A 5 -4.57 -21.27 -20.26
C VAL A 5 -4.77 -20.03 -19.39
N GLU A 6 -5.98 -19.44 -19.40
CA GLU A 6 -6.32 -18.30 -18.54
C GLU A 6 -6.17 -18.65 -17.06
N LYS A 7 -6.67 -19.82 -16.62
CA LYS A 7 -6.50 -20.26 -15.21
C LYS A 7 -5.04 -20.28 -14.81
N LYS A 8 -4.18 -20.88 -15.63
CA LYS A 8 -2.74 -20.94 -15.38
C LYS A 8 -2.14 -19.56 -15.29
N SER A 9 -2.46 -18.66 -16.23
CA SER A 9 -1.93 -17.28 -16.26
C SER A 9 -2.38 -16.47 -15.04
N VAL A 10 -3.68 -16.50 -14.71
CA VAL A 10 -4.24 -15.81 -13.55
C VAL A 10 -3.60 -16.34 -12.26
N THR A 11 -3.46 -17.65 -12.10
CA THR A 11 -2.84 -18.22 -10.90
C THR A 11 -1.38 -17.78 -10.76
N LEU A 12 -0.57 -17.86 -11.81
CA LEU A 12 0.84 -17.46 -11.77
C LEU A 12 1.00 -15.98 -11.44
N ILE A 13 0.25 -15.10 -12.11
CA ILE A 13 0.31 -13.66 -11.87
C ILE A 13 -0.15 -13.33 -10.45
N THR A 14 -1.22 -13.97 -9.97
CA THR A 14 -1.74 -13.78 -8.60
C THR A 14 -0.71 -14.20 -7.55
N LEU A 15 -0.01 -15.33 -7.75
CA LEU A 15 1.04 -15.78 -6.83
C LEU A 15 2.24 -14.82 -6.83
N ILE A 16 2.67 -14.31 -7.99
CA ILE A 16 3.76 -13.32 -8.08
C ILE A 16 3.35 -12.04 -7.35
N TYR A 17 2.11 -11.58 -7.53
CA TYR A 17 1.57 -10.43 -6.79
C TYR A 17 1.57 -10.68 -5.29
N PHE A 18 1.05 -11.83 -4.87
CA PHE A 18 1.00 -12.22 -3.46
C PHE A 18 2.38 -12.20 -2.82
N PHE A 19 3.36 -12.90 -3.39
CA PHE A 19 4.71 -12.96 -2.84
C PHE A 19 5.41 -11.60 -2.82
N ARG A 20 5.22 -10.81 -3.87
CA ARG A 20 5.78 -9.46 -3.97
C ARG A 20 5.20 -8.51 -2.92
N MET A 21 3.87 -8.53 -2.74
CA MET A 21 3.19 -7.69 -1.77
C MET A 21 3.42 -8.18 -0.33
N LEU A 22 3.42 -9.48 -0.11
CA LEU A 22 3.77 -10.05 1.18
C LEU A 22 5.17 -9.58 1.62
N GLY A 23 6.18 -9.70 0.73
CA GLY A 23 7.53 -9.24 1.01
C GLY A 23 7.62 -7.73 1.28
N ALA A 24 6.86 -6.90 0.56
CA ALA A 24 6.85 -5.46 0.78
C ALA A 24 6.19 -5.08 2.11
N PHE A 25 5.09 -5.75 2.46
CA PHE A 25 4.27 -5.40 3.64
C PHE A 25 4.82 -5.96 4.96
N MET A 26 5.55 -7.09 4.95
CA MET A 26 6.10 -7.68 6.19
C MET A 26 7.04 -6.76 6.97
N VAL A 27 7.63 -5.80 6.29
CA VAL A 27 8.55 -4.84 6.90
C VAL A 27 7.82 -3.83 7.80
N PHE A 28 6.59 -3.43 7.43
CA PHE A 28 5.86 -2.36 8.10
C PHE A 28 5.59 -2.58 9.60
N PRO A 29 5.13 -3.75 10.05
CA PRO A 29 4.78 -3.95 11.47
C PRO A 29 5.99 -4.05 12.42
N VAL A 30 7.21 -4.13 11.91
CA VAL A 30 8.39 -4.44 12.72
C VAL A 30 9.58 -3.51 12.52
N LEU A 31 9.67 -2.82 11.38
CA LEU A 31 10.88 -2.04 11.04
C LEU A 31 11.18 -0.97 12.08
N SER A 32 10.17 -0.22 12.53
CA SER A 32 10.38 0.88 13.49
C SER A 32 10.91 0.43 14.84
N VAL A 33 10.67 -0.83 15.23
CA VAL A 33 11.19 -1.41 16.47
C VAL A 33 12.59 -1.97 16.28
N PHE A 34 12.83 -2.73 15.22
CA PHE A 34 14.11 -3.40 15.01
C PHE A 34 15.19 -2.53 14.39
N ALA A 35 14.82 -1.51 13.58
CA ALA A 35 15.80 -0.64 12.95
C ALA A 35 16.46 0.35 13.92
N ASP A 36 15.94 0.51 15.13
CA ASP A 36 16.57 1.31 16.18
C ASP A 36 17.94 0.76 16.58
N SER A 37 18.16 -0.56 16.49
CA SER A 37 19.44 -1.21 16.78
C SER A 37 20.49 -1.06 15.68
N TYR A 38 20.16 -0.51 14.51
CA TYR A 38 21.08 -0.33 13.40
C TYR A 38 22.07 0.80 13.66
N ASN A 39 23.31 0.62 13.23
CA ASN A 39 24.34 1.66 13.32
C ASN A 39 23.87 2.94 12.65
N MET A 40 24.07 4.09 13.32
CA MET A 40 23.70 5.43 12.90
C MET A 40 22.17 5.65 12.74
N SER A 41 21.36 4.82 13.38
CA SER A 41 19.92 4.95 13.35
C SER A 41 19.46 6.22 14.08
N THR A 42 18.44 6.87 13.53
CA THR A 42 17.67 7.94 14.17
C THR A 42 16.19 7.74 13.83
N PRO A 43 15.26 8.27 14.63
CA PRO A 43 13.84 8.17 14.34
C PRO A 43 13.47 8.68 12.93
N PHE A 44 14.11 9.77 12.48
CA PHE A 44 13.94 10.29 11.11
C PHE A 44 14.39 9.28 10.05
N LEU A 45 15.58 8.67 10.19
CA LEU A 45 16.12 7.71 9.23
C LEU A 45 15.31 6.40 9.19
N ILE A 46 14.75 5.98 10.32
CA ILE A 46 13.80 4.84 10.39
C ILE A 46 12.56 5.15 9.55
N GLY A 47 11.95 6.33 9.75
CA GLY A 47 10.81 6.76 8.96
C GLY A 47 11.15 6.88 7.47
N LEU A 48 12.32 7.43 7.13
CA LEU A 48 12.82 7.52 5.77
C LEU A 48 13.00 6.11 5.14
N THR A 49 13.47 5.13 5.91
CA THR A 49 13.62 3.75 5.45
C THR A 49 12.28 3.12 5.03
N LEU A 50 11.20 3.43 5.74
CA LEU A 50 9.85 3.02 5.33
C LEU A 50 9.38 3.78 4.09
N GLY A 51 9.59 5.11 4.06
CA GLY A 51 9.09 5.98 3.01
C GLY A 51 9.82 5.85 1.68
N ILE A 52 11.15 5.68 1.67
CA ILE A 52 11.97 5.71 0.45
C ILE A 52 11.58 4.65 -0.57
N TYR A 53 11.14 3.49 -0.11
CA TYR A 53 10.52 2.46 -0.94
C TYR A 53 9.34 3.03 -1.74
N GLY A 54 8.49 3.81 -1.08
CA GLY A 54 7.34 4.47 -1.72
C GLY A 54 7.78 5.49 -2.76
N LEU A 55 8.77 6.34 -2.48
CA LEU A 55 9.26 7.35 -3.42
C LEU A 55 9.76 6.72 -4.72
N THR A 56 10.65 5.75 -4.60
CA THR A 56 11.24 5.09 -5.78
C THR A 56 10.21 4.30 -6.56
N ASN A 57 9.25 3.67 -5.88
CA ASN A 57 8.13 2.98 -6.54
C ASN A 57 7.22 3.97 -7.27
N ALA A 58 6.85 5.09 -6.65
CA ALA A 58 6.05 6.14 -7.27
C ALA A 58 6.67 6.68 -8.57
N ILE A 59 7.99 6.93 -8.55
CA ILE A 59 8.74 7.43 -9.72
C ILE A 59 8.80 6.36 -10.82
N MET A 60 9.09 5.11 -10.46
CA MET A 60 9.33 4.04 -11.43
C MET A 60 8.04 3.37 -11.94
N GLN A 61 6.90 3.60 -11.32
CA GLN A 61 5.63 2.96 -11.67
C GLN A 61 5.21 3.21 -13.12
N ILE A 62 5.26 4.47 -13.56
CA ILE A 62 4.91 4.86 -14.93
C ILE A 62 5.99 4.41 -15.93
N PRO A 63 7.30 4.69 -15.72
CA PRO A 63 8.36 4.18 -16.59
C PRO A 63 8.32 2.66 -16.81
N PHE A 64 8.17 1.86 -15.75
CA PHE A 64 8.08 0.40 -15.88
C PHE A 64 6.85 -0.05 -16.66
N GLY A 65 5.71 0.64 -16.47
CA GLY A 65 4.51 0.40 -17.28
C GLY A 65 4.79 0.59 -18.76
N LEU A 66 5.32 1.75 -19.16
CA LEU A 66 5.64 2.11 -20.53
C LEU A 66 6.72 1.19 -21.15
N LEU A 67 7.81 0.95 -20.43
CA LEU A 67 8.88 0.05 -20.87
C LEU A 67 8.37 -1.37 -21.09
N SER A 68 7.38 -1.81 -20.30
CA SER A 68 6.79 -3.14 -20.44
C SER A 68 5.95 -3.30 -21.71
N ASP A 69 5.38 -2.22 -22.24
CA ASP A 69 4.74 -2.21 -23.56
C ASP A 69 5.76 -2.35 -24.70
N TYR A 70 6.93 -1.71 -24.54
CA TYR A 70 7.96 -1.65 -25.58
C TYR A 70 8.87 -2.89 -25.58
N PHE A 71 9.38 -3.32 -24.40
CA PHE A 71 10.33 -4.44 -24.28
C PHE A 71 9.66 -5.78 -23.96
N GLY A 72 8.33 -5.79 -23.82
CA GLY A 72 7.55 -6.97 -23.45
C GLY A 72 7.34 -7.10 -21.93
N ARG A 73 6.13 -7.49 -21.53
CA ARG A 73 5.69 -7.59 -20.13
C ARG A 73 6.63 -8.42 -19.28
N LYS A 74 6.91 -9.66 -19.74
CA LYS A 74 7.76 -10.63 -19.03
C LYS A 74 9.14 -10.08 -18.71
N ASN A 75 9.81 -9.46 -19.68
CA ASN A 75 11.18 -8.99 -19.52
C ASN A 75 11.26 -7.87 -18.47
N ILE A 76 10.35 -6.91 -18.52
CA ILE A 76 10.34 -5.79 -17.57
C ILE A 76 9.95 -6.25 -16.16
N ILE A 77 9.04 -7.23 -16.03
CA ILE A 77 8.72 -7.83 -14.73
C ILE A 77 9.95 -8.54 -14.15
N LEU A 78 10.69 -9.30 -14.97
CA LEU A 78 11.94 -9.94 -14.52
C LEU A 78 13.00 -8.92 -14.09
N VAL A 79 13.19 -7.84 -14.84
CA VAL A 79 14.10 -6.75 -14.45
C VAL A 79 13.67 -6.15 -13.10
N GLY A 80 12.40 -5.83 -12.92
CA GLY A 80 11.91 -5.28 -11.67
C GLY A 80 12.05 -6.23 -10.48
N LEU A 81 11.78 -7.53 -10.67
CA LEU A 81 12.01 -8.56 -9.65
C LEU A 81 13.50 -8.69 -9.30
N THR A 82 14.39 -8.58 -10.29
CA THR A 82 15.85 -8.63 -10.05
C THR A 82 16.32 -7.41 -9.25
N ILE A 83 15.84 -6.21 -9.58
CA ILE A 83 16.14 -4.99 -8.80
C ILE A 83 15.64 -5.14 -7.36
N PHE A 84 14.42 -5.66 -7.18
CA PHE A 84 13.87 -5.92 -5.84
C PHE A 84 14.68 -6.95 -5.07
N LEU A 85 15.16 -8.01 -5.73
CA LEU A 85 16.04 -9.03 -5.16
C LEU A 85 17.36 -8.42 -4.67
N LEU A 86 18.01 -7.60 -5.50
CA LEU A 86 19.26 -6.91 -5.14
C LEU A 86 19.05 -5.97 -3.94
N GLY A 87 17.96 -5.21 -3.92
CA GLY A 87 17.61 -4.38 -2.77
C GLY A 87 17.39 -5.20 -1.51
N SER A 88 16.69 -6.33 -1.62
CA SER A 88 16.46 -7.25 -0.48
C SER A 88 17.77 -7.86 0.03
N PHE A 89 18.70 -8.17 -0.87
CA PHE A 89 20.01 -8.69 -0.50
C PHE A 89 20.83 -7.66 0.31
N ILE A 90 20.86 -6.40 -0.13
CA ILE A 90 21.53 -5.31 0.62
C ILE A 90 20.90 -5.18 2.02
N CYS A 91 19.56 -5.18 2.10
CA CYS A 91 18.87 -5.10 3.40
C CYS A 91 19.19 -6.28 4.32
N ALA A 92 19.42 -7.48 3.77
CA ALA A 92 19.66 -8.69 4.54
C ALA A 92 21.07 -8.75 5.17
N ILE A 93 22.05 -8.10 4.54
CA ILE A 93 23.48 -8.20 4.97
C ILE A 93 23.99 -6.97 5.72
N THR A 94 23.17 -5.90 5.82
CA THR A 94 23.61 -4.64 6.43
C THR A 94 23.18 -4.54 7.89
N ASP A 95 24.02 -3.88 8.68
CA ASP A 95 23.75 -3.41 10.03
C ASP A 95 23.72 -1.87 10.13
N ASN A 96 23.80 -1.17 8.99
CA ASN A 96 23.85 0.29 8.91
C ASN A 96 22.59 0.83 8.23
N ILE A 97 21.96 1.84 8.86
CA ILE A 97 20.69 2.42 8.41
C ILE A 97 20.77 3.01 7.00
N TYR A 98 21.89 3.61 6.59
CA TYR A 98 22.05 4.18 5.25
C TYR A 98 22.01 3.13 4.14
N TYR A 99 22.68 1.99 4.36
CA TYR A 99 22.60 0.87 3.40
C TYR A 99 21.21 0.22 3.42
N LEU A 100 20.55 0.20 4.57
CA LEU A 100 19.16 -0.25 4.64
C LEU A 100 18.24 0.67 3.81
N ILE A 101 18.41 1.99 3.88
CA ILE A 101 17.71 2.98 3.04
C ILE A 101 17.98 2.73 1.55
N ILE A 102 19.23 2.50 1.15
CA ILE A 102 19.60 2.18 -0.24
C ILE A 102 18.92 0.89 -0.70
N GLY A 103 18.96 -0.16 0.10
CA GLY A 103 18.30 -1.42 -0.21
C GLY A 103 16.78 -1.26 -0.37
N ARG A 104 16.14 -0.48 0.51
CA ARG A 104 14.72 -0.14 0.43
C ARG A 104 14.39 0.70 -0.82
N ALA A 105 15.25 1.65 -1.19
CA ALA A 105 15.10 2.42 -2.41
C ALA A 105 15.16 1.52 -3.66
N LEU A 106 16.10 0.58 -3.70
CA LEU A 106 16.18 -0.41 -4.79
C LEU A 106 14.95 -1.33 -4.81
N GLN A 107 14.49 -1.81 -3.65
CA GLN A 107 13.25 -2.59 -3.59
C GLN A 107 12.07 -1.83 -4.22
N GLY A 108 11.92 -0.54 -3.90
CA GLY A 108 10.86 0.30 -4.47
C GLY A 108 11.04 0.51 -5.98
N ALA A 109 12.28 0.70 -6.45
CA ALA A 109 12.58 0.89 -7.87
C ALA A 109 12.16 -0.31 -8.75
N GLY A 110 12.03 -1.50 -8.17
CA GLY A 110 11.44 -2.66 -8.84
C GLY A 110 9.91 -2.58 -8.99
N ALA A 111 9.37 -1.54 -9.57
CA ALA A 111 7.94 -1.21 -9.66
C ALA A 111 7.21 -2.02 -10.74
N ILE A 112 6.89 -3.29 -10.46
CA ILE A 112 6.29 -4.22 -11.44
C ILE A 112 4.77 -4.26 -11.46
N SER A 113 4.09 -3.56 -10.54
CA SER A 113 2.63 -3.69 -10.36
C SER A 113 1.85 -3.36 -11.62
N GLY A 114 2.20 -2.28 -12.32
CA GLY A 114 1.56 -1.90 -13.58
C GLY A 114 1.78 -2.93 -14.69
N ALA A 115 3.02 -3.42 -14.85
CA ALA A 115 3.37 -4.43 -15.84
C ALA A 115 2.66 -5.77 -15.58
N LEU A 116 2.51 -6.19 -14.31
CA LEU A 116 1.76 -7.40 -13.92
C LEU A 116 0.28 -7.27 -14.22
N MET A 117 -0.35 -6.12 -13.92
CA MET A 117 -1.76 -5.88 -14.23
C MET A 117 -2.01 -5.85 -15.74
N ALA A 118 -1.09 -5.26 -16.50
CA ALA A 118 -1.15 -5.30 -17.95
C ALA A 118 -0.99 -6.73 -18.49
N LEU A 119 -0.05 -7.52 -17.95
CA LEU A 119 0.10 -8.94 -18.31
C LEU A 119 -1.17 -9.75 -18.00
N LEU A 120 -1.81 -9.50 -16.85
CA LEU A 120 -3.08 -10.11 -16.50
C LEU A 120 -4.17 -9.80 -17.53
N SER A 121 -4.29 -8.53 -17.89
CA SER A 121 -5.26 -8.07 -18.88
C SER A 121 -5.01 -8.67 -20.27
N ASP A 122 -3.73 -8.78 -20.68
CA ASP A 122 -3.34 -9.39 -21.96
C ASP A 122 -3.54 -10.92 -21.98
N SER A 123 -3.58 -11.55 -20.81
CA SER A 123 -3.69 -13.01 -20.64
C SER A 123 -5.12 -13.49 -20.37
N THR A 124 -6.09 -12.59 -20.33
CA THR A 124 -7.50 -12.89 -20.00
C THR A 124 -8.44 -12.29 -21.04
N SER A 125 -9.50 -13.04 -21.37
CA SER A 125 -10.59 -12.54 -22.20
C SER A 125 -11.32 -11.38 -21.52
N GLU A 126 -11.99 -10.55 -22.32
CA GLU A 126 -12.72 -9.38 -21.84
C GLU A 126 -13.76 -9.75 -20.77
N ASN A 127 -14.47 -10.86 -20.97
CA ASN A 127 -15.49 -11.37 -20.04
C ASN A 127 -14.90 -11.80 -18.70
N ASN A 128 -13.65 -12.29 -18.67
CA ASN A 128 -12.99 -12.81 -17.47
C ASN A 128 -12.07 -11.77 -16.79
N ARG A 129 -11.77 -10.65 -17.45
CA ARG A 129 -10.79 -9.65 -16.98
C ARG A 129 -11.16 -9.06 -15.62
N THR A 130 -12.42 -8.65 -15.43
CA THR A 130 -12.89 -8.09 -14.17
C THR A 130 -12.76 -9.06 -13.02
N LEU A 131 -13.11 -10.33 -13.23
CA LEU A 131 -12.96 -11.37 -12.21
C LEU A 131 -11.48 -11.65 -11.90
N SER A 132 -10.63 -11.68 -12.91
CA SER A 132 -9.18 -11.86 -12.73
C SER A 132 -8.55 -10.73 -11.91
N MET A 133 -8.93 -9.49 -12.17
CA MET A 133 -8.48 -8.33 -11.39
C MET A 133 -8.97 -8.40 -9.93
N ALA A 134 -10.20 -8.86 -9.70
CA ALA A 134 -10.74 -9.07 -8.36
C ALA A 134 -9.96 -10.15 -7.60
N ILE A 135 -9.58 -11.27 -8.25
CA ILE A 135 -8.76 -12.33 -7.64
C ILE A 135 -7.40 -11.76 -7.20
N VAL A 136 -6.74 -10.97 -8.04
CA VAL A 136 -5.47 -10.30 -7.67
C VAL A 136 -5.69 -9.32 -6.52
N GLY A 137 -6.78 -8.53 -6.53
CA GLY A 137 -7.11 -7.62 -5.43
C GLY A 137 -7.27 -8.35 -4.09
N VAL A 138 -7.98 -9.49 -4.08
CA VAL A 138 -8.11 -10.34 -2.88
C VAL A 138 -6.74 -10.86 -2.44
N SER A 139 -5.87 -11.26 -3.38
CA SER A 139 -4.52 -11.74 -3.03
C SER A 139 -3.65 -10.66 -2.39
N ILE A 140 -3.76 -9.41 -2.84
CA ILE A 140 -3.05 -8.26 -2.24
C ILE A 140 -3.54 -8.03 -0.80
N GLY A 141 -4.86 -8.03 -0.57
CA GLY A 141 -5.44 -7.92 0.77
C GLY A 141 -5.02 -9.07 1.70
N THR A 142 -4.99 -10.30 1.17
CA THR A 142 -4.51 -11.47 1.92
C THR A 142 -3.01 -11.36 2.23
N ALA A 143 -2.20 -10.87 1.28
CA ALA A 143 -0.77 -10.63 1.50
C ALA A 143 -0.55 -9.58 2.60
N PHE A 144 -1.32 -8.50 2.59
CA PHE A 144 -1.26 -7.47 3.62
C PHE A 144 -1.59 -8.04 5.01
N PHE A 145 -2.71 -8.75 5.14
CA PHE A 145 -3.07 -9.41 6.41
C PHE A 145 -2.00 -10.41 6.87
N SER A 146 -1.54 -11.29 5.97
CA SER A 146 -0.52 -12.28 6.29
C SER A 146 0.81 -11.65 6.70
N ALA A 147 1.16 -10.49 6.15
CA ALA A 147 2.39 -9.76 6.47
C ALA A 147 2.45 -9.33 7.94
N PHE A 148 1.32 -8.93 8.52
CA PHE A 148 1.23 -8.53 9.93
C PHE A 148 1.29 -9.70 10.91
N ILE A 149 1.15 -10.93 10.43
CA ILE A 149 1.34 -12.15 11.22
C ILE A 149 2.75 -12.69 11.00
N ILE A 150 3.14 -12.88 9.74
CA ILE A 150 4.41 -13.52 9.37
C ILE A 150 5.61 -12.61 9.68
N GLY A 151 5.49 -11.30 9.46
CA GLY A 151 6.56 -10.34 9.73
C GLY A 151 7.06 -10.39 11.18
N PRO A 152 6.20 -10.16 12.18
CA PRO A 152 6.59 -10.26 13.58
C PRO A 152 7.08 -11.66 14.00
N VAL A 153 6.45 -12.74 13.48
CA VAL A 153 6.89 -14.12 13.76
C VAL A 153 8.32 -14.36 13.28
N LEU A 154 8.64 -13.95 12.06
CA LEU A 154 10.00 -14.11 11.51
C LEU A 154 11.00 -13.21 12.24
N SER A 155 10.64 -11.96 12.51
CA SER A 155 11.54 -11.01 13.18
C SER A 155 11.85 -11.40 14.62
N LYS A 156 10.96 -12.13 15.28
CA LYS A 156 11.21 -12.70 16.62
C LYS A 156 12.42 -13.61 16.64
N TYR A 157 12.60 -14.46 15.63
CA TYR A 157 13.64 -15.51 15.62
C TYR A 157 14.88 -15.09 14.85
N PHE A 158 14.74 -14.20 13.88
CA PHE A 158 15.78 -13.91 12.89
C PHE A 158 16.01 -12.40 12.68
N GLU A 159 15.35 -11.53 13.45
CA GLU A 159 15.42 -10.07 13.35
C GLU A 159 15.10 -9.56 11.92
N LEU A 160 15.51 -8.34 11.57
CA LEU A 160 15.30 -7.81 10.21
C LEU A 160 16.10 -8.56 9.13
N PRO A 161 17.37 -8.98 9.35
CA PRO A 161 18.11 -9.75 8.34
C PRO A 161 17.37 -11.01 7.89
N GLY A 162 16.82 -11.79 8.83
CA GLY A 162 16.08 -13.00 8.49
C GLY A 162 14.77 -12.74 7.77
N LEU A 163 14.09 -11.64 8.09
CA LEU A 163 12.92 -11.20 7.34
C LEU A 163 13.29 -10.88 5.89
N PHE A 164 14.40 -10.18 5.65
CA PHE A 164 14.86 -9.88 4.29
C PHE A 164 15.34 -11.13 3.54
N ILE A 165 15.95 -12.11 4.22
CA ILE A 165 16.25 -13.42 3.62
C ILE A 165 14.98 -14.12 3.16
N PHE A 166 13.92 -14.09 3.95
CA PHE A 166 12.63 -14.66 3.54
C PHE A 166 12.04 -13.93 2.32
N ILE A 167 12.15 -12.59 2.27
CA ILE A 167 11.76 -11.79 1.09
C ILE A 167 12.58 -12.19 -0.15
N ILE A 168 13.86 -12.45 -0.01
CA ILE A 168 14.73 -12.99 -1.09
C ILE A 168 14.15 -14.31 -1.63
N LEU A 169 13.82 -15.26 -0.75
CA LEU A 169 13.24 -16.54 -1.14
C LEU A 169 11.92 -16.38 -1.90
N LEU A 170 11.01 -15.53 -1.42
CA LEU A 170 9.76 -15.22 -2.12
C LEU A 170 9.98 -14.57 -3.49
N THR A 171 11.01 -13.73 -3.59
CA THR A 171 11.36 -13.04 -4.86
C THR A 171 11.96 -14.01 -5.86
N VAL A 172 12.86 -14.90 -5.43
CA VAL A 172 13.42 -15.96 -6.27
C VAL A 172 12.30 -16.87 -6.78
N LEU A 173 11.37 -17.26 -5.92
CA LEU A 173 10.20 -18.04 -6.32
C LEU A 173 9.35 -17.28 -7.37
N SER A 174 9.15 -15.97 -7.19
CA SER A 174 8.44 -15.12 -8.16
C SER A 174 9.17 -15.08 -9.51
N ILE A 175 10.51 -15.01 -9.52
CA ILE A 175 11.33 -15.06 -10.74
C ILE A 175 11.15 -16.42 -11.45
N ILE A 176 11.23 -17.52 -10.71
CA ILE A 176 11.03 -18.88 -11.26
C ILE A 176 9.64 -19.01 -11.88
N LEU A 177 8.60 -18.56 -11.20
CA LEU A 177 7.22 -18.53 -11.72
C LEU A 177 7.13 -17.69 -12.99
N MET A 178 7.79 -16.51 -13.03
CA MET A 178 7.77 -15.63 -14.19
C MET A 178 8.55 -16.22 -15.39
N LEU A 179 9.64 -16.94 -15.15
CA LEU A 179 10.38 -17.64 -16.18
C LEU A 179 9.52 -18.70 -16.88
N SER A 180 8.63 -19.37 -16.17
CA SER A 180 7.70 -20.36 -16.72
C SER A 180 6.59 -19.76 -17.61
N PHE A 181 6.42 -18.45 -17.59
CA PHE A 181 5.46 -17.73 -18.41
C PHE A 181 5.97 -17.66 -19.87
N LYS A 182 5.07 -17.87 -20.86
CA LYS A 182 5.44 -17.70 -22.26
C LYS A 182 5.68 -16.21 -22.57
N ASN A 183 6.64 -15.94 -23.44
CA ASN A 183 6.88 -14.57 -23.92
C ASN A 183 5.64 -14.06 -24.65
N THR A 184 5.13 -12.91 -24.21
CA THR A 184 4.15 -12.14 -24.96
C THR A 184 4.90 -11.15 -25.85
N PRO A 185 4.60 -11.08 -27.15
CA PRO A 185 5.23 -10.11 -28.03
C PRO A 185 4.93 -8.69 -27.54
N ALA A 186 5.92 -7.81 -27.73
CA ALA A 186 5.75 -6.39 -27.46
C ALA A 186 4.59 -5.83 -28.31
N LYS A 187 3.72 -5.04 -27.72
CA LYS A 187 2.69 -4.31 -28.45
C LYS A 187 3.23 -2.90 -28.69
N ASN A 188 3.40 -2.50 -29.95
CA ASN A 188 3.64 -1.10 -30.31
C ASN A 188 2.35 -0.31 -30.07
N THR A 189 2.04 0.01 -28.82
CA THR A 189 0.94 0.92 -28.48
C THR A 189 1.47 2.35 -28.57
N GLN A 190 1.04 3.08 -29.60
CA GLN A 190 1.18 4.54 -29.62
C GLN A 190 0.20 5.09 -28.59
N PHE A 191 0.73 5.61 -27.46
CA PHE A 191 -0.11 6.32 -26.50
C PHE A 191 -0.48 7.70 -27.06
N ASN A 192 -1.72 7.88 -27.47
CA ASN A 192 -2.28 9.16 -27.94
C ASN A 192 -2.69 10.09 -26.76
N PHE A 193 -2.33 9.76 -25.52
CA PHE A 193 -2.73 10.52 -24.33
C PHE A 193 -1.52 11.05 -23.58
N SER A 194 -1.59 12.32 -23.19
CA SER A 194 -0.61 12.93 -22.30
C SER A 194 -0.86 12.46 -20.86
N VAL A 195 0.19 11.99 -20.19
CA VAL A 195 0.14 11.66 -18.74
C VAL A 195 -0.34 12.89 -17.95
N MET A 196 0.11 14.08 -18.33
CA MET A 196 -0.23 15.34 -17.66
C MET A 196 -1.72 15.66 -17.75
N ASP A 197 -2.38 15.37 -18.87
CA ASP A 197 -3.82 15.60 -19.01
C ASP A 197 -4.64 14.78 -18.02
N LEU A 198 -4.21 13.53 -17.76
CA LEU A 198 -4.86 12.66 -16.78
C LEU A 198 -4.54 13.06 -15.33
N VAL A 199 -3.32 13.51 -15.05
CA VAL A 199 -2.92 13.98 -13.72
C VAL A 199 -3.71 15.24 -13.32
N PHE A 200 -3.95 16.15 -14.26
CA PHE A 200 -4.65 17.42 -14.01
C PHE A 200 -6.15 17.35 -14.30
N ASP A 201 -6.69 16.23 -14.75
CA ASP A 201 -8.16 16.08 -14.94
C ASP A 201 -8.88 16.34 -13.60
N LYS A 202 -9.76 17.36 -13.61
CA LYS A 202 -10.50 17.80 -12.42
C LYS A 202 -11.39 16.72 -11.80
N ARG A 203 -11.82 15.71 -12.60
CA ARG A 203 -12.65 14.59 -12.14
C ARG A 203 -11.82 13.51 -11.45
N LEU A 204 -10.58 13.27 -11.93
CA LEU A 204 -9.71 12.20 -11.46
C LEU A 204 -8.83 12.65 -10.28
N LYS A 205 -8.35 13.90 -10.30
CA LYS A 205 -7.48 14.50 -9.29
C LYS A 205 -7.94 14.30 -7.84
N PRO A 206 -9.23 14.41 -7.48
CA PRO A 206 -9.68 14.13 -6.13
C PRO A 206 -9.31 12.73 -5.62
N HIS A 207 -9.42 11.71 -6.48
CA HIS A 207 -9.09 10.33 -6.10
C HIS A 207 -7.59 10.12 -5.89
N TYR A 208 -6.74 10.85 -6.63
CA TYR A 208 -5.29 10.83 -6.43
C TYR A 208 -4.89 11.45 -5.10
N ILE A 209 -5.53 12.57 -4.72
CA ILE A 209 -5.29 13.21 -3.43
C ILE A 209 -5.81 12.33 -2.29
N ASP A 210 -6.97 11.73 -2.46
CA ASP A 210 -7.57 10.85 -1.45
C ASP A 210 -6.65 9.68 -1.09
N ILE A 211 -6.12 8.98 -2.10
CA ILE A 211 -5.23 7.84 -1.85
C ILE A 211 -3.87 8.27 -1.32
N LEU A 212 -3.36 9.42 -1.74
CA LEU A 212 -2.12 10.00 -1.22
C LEU A 212 -2.26 10.27 0.29
N VAL A 213 -3.32 10.94 0.72
CA VAL A 213 -3.56 11.24 2.14
C VAL A 213 -3.77 9.97 2.94
N LEU A 214 -4.55 9.02 2.42
CA LEU A 214 -4.81 7.74 3.07
C LEU A 214 -3.51 6.99 3.39
N HIS A 215 -2.58 6.93 2.43
CA HIS A 215 -1.30 6.24 2.61
C HIS A 215 -0.27 7.06 3.38
N THR A 216 -0.36 8.38 3.36
CA THR A 216 0.45 9.24 4.25
C THR A 216 0.12 8.94 5.71
N VAL A 217 -1.17 8.89 6.06
CA VAL A 217 -1.62 8.52 7.41
C VAL A 217 -1.20 7.09 7.77
N LEU A 218 -1.46 6.12 6.89
CA LEU A 218 -1.11 4.73 7.12
C LEU A 218 0.37 4.53 7.44
N THR A 219 1.25 5.09 6.62
CA THR A 219 2.70 4.91 6.79
C THR A 219 3.23 5.63 8.02
N SER A 220 2.69 6.81 8.35
CA SER A 220 3.03 7.49 9.61
C SER A 220 2.65 6.62 10.83
N LEU A 221 1.49 5.97 10.79
CA LEU A 221 1.06 5.06 11.86
C LEU A 221 1.90 3.78 11.94
N PHE A 222 2.50 3.32 10.84
CA PHE A 222 3.43 2.19 10.87
C PHE A 222 4.76 2.51 11.60
N ILE A 223 5.08 3.79 11.78
CA ILE A 223 6.15 4.19 12.69
C ILE A 223 5.63 4.18 14.13
N ALA A 224 4.48 4.80 14.38
CA ALA A 224 3.99 5.06 15.72
C ALA A 224 3.43 3.82 16.43
N ILE A 225 2.62 2.99 15.75
CA ILE A 225 1.89 1.89 16.40
C ILE A 225 2.84 0.82 16.98
N PRO A 226 3.83 0.29 16.23
CA PRO A 226 4.73 -0.72 16.79
C PRO A 226 5.52 -0.18 18.00
N VAL A 227 6.06 1.04 17.91
CA VAL A 227 6.79 1.70 18.99
C VAL A 227 5.89 1.98 20.19
N MET A 228 4.67 2.47 19.97
CA MET A 228 3.69 2.65 21.06
C MET A 228 3.40 1.33 21.78
N MET A 229 3.26 0.22 21.06
CA MET A 229 2.99 -1.08 21.65
C MET A 229 4.16 -1.58 22.50
N THR A 230 5.42 -1.39 22.04
CA THR A 230 6.61 -1.82 22.79
C THR A 230 6.94 -0.88 23.95
N ASP A 231 6.98 0.43 23.72
CA ASP A 231 7.60 1.38 24.66
C ASP A 231 6.59 1.95 25.65
N VAL A 232 5.32 2.10 25.25
CA VAL A 232 4.26 2.65 26.15
C VAL A 232 3.50 1.54 26.84
N TYR A 233 3.12 0.50 26.10
CA TYR A 233 2.30 -0.59 26.65
C TYR A 233 3.10 -1.84 27.03
N LEU A 234 4.42 -1.85 26.78
CA LEU A 234 5.34 -2.95 27.09
C LEU A 234 4.90 -4.30 26.51
N ILE A 235 4.20 -4.25 25.36
CA ILE A 235 3.75 -5.44 24.63
C ILE A 235 4.94 -5.97 23.84
N SER A 236 5.27 -7.22 24.05
CA SER A 236 6.35 -7.87 23.31
C SER A 236 5.98 -8.03 21.83
N VAL A 237 6.98 -7.92 20.93
CA VAL A 237 6.80 -8.21 19.48
C VAL A 237 6.24 -9.63 19.25
N ASN A 238 6.44 -10.54 20.20
CA ASN A 238 5.87 -11.89 20.21
C ASN A 238 4.34 -11.90 20.22
N GLU A 239 3.71 -10.86 20.74
CA GLU A 239 2.25 -10.72 20.89
C GLU A 239 1.64 -9.96 19.70
N PHE A 240 2.46 -9.35 18.84
CA PHE A 240 2.00 -8.60 17.66
C PHE A 240 1.15 -9.44 16.71
N PRO A 241 1.44 -10.73 16.41
CA PRO A 241 0.57 -11.54 15.57
C PRO A 241 -0.85 -11.66 16.10
N GLN A 242 -1.02 -11.88 17.41
CA GLN A 242 -2.34 -11.97 18.03
C GLN A 242 -3.03 -10.61 18.06
N LEU A 243 -2.29 -9.56 18.40
CA LEU A 243 -2.80 -8.19 18.45
C LEU A 243 -3.31 -7.73 17.08
N TYR A 244 -2.47 -7.80 16.05
CA TYR A 244 -2.85 -7.37 14.70
C TYR A 244 -3.95 -8.23 14.10
N SER A 245 -3.90 -9.56 14.27
CA SER A 245 -4.97 -10.44 13.77
C SER A 245 -6.32 -10.13 14.44
N SER A 246 -6.33 -9.84 15.74
CA SER A 246 -7.54 -9.43 16.45
C SER A 246 -8.10 -8.11 15.91
N ILE A 247 -7.25 -7.10 15.71
CA ILE A 247 -7.66 -5.81 15.13
C ILE A 247 -8.27 -6.03 13.74
N PHE A 248 -7.58 -6.79 12.85
CA PHE A 248 -8.07 -7.03 11.48
C PHE A 248 -9.39 -7.81 11.47
N ILE A 249 -9.53 -8.86 12.27
CA ILE A 249 -10.75 -9.66 12.32
C ILE A 249 -11.92 -8.82 12.86
N LEU A 250 -11.71 -8.09 13.95
CA LEU A 250 -12.75 -7.25 14.53
C LEU A 250 -13.11 -6.06 13.62
N SER A 251 -12.16 -5.53 12.84
CA SER A 251 -12.43 -4.46 11.89
C SER A 251 -13.42 -4.86 10.77
N LEU A 252 -13.58 -6.17 10.52
CA LEU A 252 -14.55 -6.67 9.55
C LEU A 252 -16.01 -6.34 9.96
N ILE A 253 -16.29 -6.14 11.23
CA ILE A 253 -17.59 -5.72 11.74
C ILE A 253 -17.99 -4.34 11.16
N ILE A 254 -17.00 -3.48 10.89
CA ILE A 254 -17.18 -2.15 10.28
C ILE A 254 -17.09 -2.25 8.77
N THR A 255 -16.06 -2.97 8.27
CA THR A 255 -15.76 -3.07 6.85
C THR A 255 -16.90 -3.70 6.04
N LEU A 256 -17.42 -4.85 6.47
CA LEU A 256 -18.37 -5.62 5.67
C LEU A 256 -19.73 -4.91 5.48
N PRO A 257 -20.36 -4.29 6.49
CA PRO A 257 -21.59 -3.54 6.31
C PRO A 257 -21.40 -2.33 5.38
N LEU A 258 -20.32 -1.57 5.57
CA LEU A 258 -20.02 -0.40 4.76
C LEU A 258 -19.77 -0.76 3.29
N LEU A 259 -18.99 -1.82 3.00
CA LEU A 259 -18.76 -2.29 1.63
C LEU A 259 -20.05 -2.80 0.95
N ARG A 260 -20.98 -3.41 1.70
CA ARG A 260 -22.29 -3.79 1.14
C ARG A 260 -23.10 -2.57 0.77
N TYR A 261 -23.04 -1.52 1.58
CA TYR A 261 -23.79 -0.28 1.33
C TYR A 261 -23.13 0.60 0.26
N ASP A 262 -21.84 0.49 0.03
CA ASP A 262 -21.06 1.22 -1.00
C ASP A 262 -21.66 1.03 -2.41
N ARG A 263 -22.20 -0.15 -2.69
CA ARG A 263 -22.88 -0.41 -3.98
C ARG A 263 -24.09 0.49 -4.22
N LYS A 264 -24.78 0.95 -3.16
CA LYS A 264 -25.97 1.79 -3.24
C LYS A 264 -25.62 3.28 -3.21
N ASN A 265 -24.71 3.68 -2.34
CA ASN A 265 -24.34 5.08 -2.15
C ASN A 265 -22.84 5.23 -1.79
N PRO A 266 -21.94 5.21 -2.78
CA PRO A 266 -20.50 5.29 -2.55
C PRO A 266 -20.06 6.62 -1.91
N VAL A 267 -20.73 7.73 -2.22
CA VAL A 267 -20.39 9.04 -1.64
C VAL A 267 -20.66 9.06 -0.13
N LEU A 268 -21.84 8.55 0.29
CA LEU A 268 -22.21 8.48 1.70
C LEU A 268 -21.26 7.55 2.46
N VAL A 269 -20.92 6.38 1.90
CA VAL A 269 -20.00 5.42 2.52
C VAL A 269 -18.61 6.02 2.68
N LYS A 270 -18.10 6.72 1.67
CA LYS A 270 -16.83 7.44 1.76
C LYS A 270 -16.85 8.45 2.90
N ASN A 271 -17.90 9.26 3.01
CA ASN A 271 -18.00 10.28 4.06
C ASN A 271 -18.09 9.65 5.47
N ILE A 272 -18.90 8.60 5.63
CA ILE A 272 -19.00 7.87 6.91
C ILE A 272 -17.63 7.28 7.29
N SER A 273 -16.96 6.65 6.34
CA SER A 273 -15.62 6.08 6.57
C SER A 273 -14.61 7.13 6.96
N LEU A 274 -14.62 8.32 6.32
CA LEU A 274 -13.75 9.43 6.68
C LEU A 274 -14.07 9.99 8.08
N ILE A 275 -15.34 10.10 8.44
CA ILE A 275 -15.76 10.51 9.79
C ILE A 275 -15.21 9.52 10.82
N ILE A 276 -15.46 8.22 10.64
CA ILE A 276 -15.00 7.18 11.56
C ILE A 276 -13.46 7.19 11.66
N LEU A 277 -12.76 7.29 10.54
CA LEU A 277 -11.30 7.35 10.48
C LEU A 277 -10.77 8.57 11.24
N SER A 278 -11.34 9.77 11.02
CA SER A 278 -10.90 10.98 11.70
C SER A 278 -11.15 10.92 13.22
N PHE A 279 -12.31 10.44 13.64
CA PHE A 279 -12.58 10.25 15.06
C PHE A 279 -11.63 9.24 15.70
N SER A 280 -11.34 8.11 15.05
CA SER A 280 -10.40 7.11 15.57
C SER A 280 -9.00 7.68 15.76
N LEU A 281 -8.53 8.56 14.85
CA LEU A 281 -7.24 9.21 14.95
C LEU A 281 -7.19 10.30 16.04
N ILE A 282 -8.27 11.06 16.23
CA ILE A 282 -8.40 12.01 17.35
C ILE A 282 -8.36 11.25 18.68
N PHE A 283 -9.10 10.14 18.81
CA PHE A 283 -9.05 9.30 20.01
C PHE A 283 -7.66 8.68 20.21
N SER A 284 -7.00 8.24 19.15
CA SER A 284 -5.62 7.75 19.24
C SER A 284 -4.67 8.83 19.76
N PHE A 285 -4.78 10.08 19.27
CA PHE A 285 -3.97 11.21 19.77
C PHE A 285 -4.25 11.49 21.25
N GLN A 286 -5.52 11.48 21.67
CA GLN A 286 -5.89 11.81 23.04
C GLN A 286 -5.48 10.74 24.06
N PHE A 287 -5.48 9.46 23.65
CA PHE A 287 -5.37 8.33 24.57
C PHE A 287 -4.18 7.38 24.35
N TYR A 288 -3.24 7.71 23.41
CA TYR A 288 -2.15 6.80 23.02
C TYR A 288 -1.24 6.34 24.17
N ASN A 289 -1.20 7.08 25.28
CA ASN A 289 -0.37 6.79 26.46
C ASN A 289 -1.15 6.53 27.73
N THR A 290 -2.46 6.36 27.66
CA THR A 290 -3.31 6.26 28.87
C THR A 290 -4.05 4.93 28.99
N ASN A 291 -4.63 4.41 27.90
CA ASN A 291 -5.49 3.24 27.97
C ASN A 291 -5.42 2.39 26.70
N LEU A 292 -4.80 1.21 26.82
CA LEU A 292 -4.66 0.26 25.72
C LEU A 292 -6.01 -0.18 25.12
N PHE A 293 -7.04 -0.38 25.95
CA PHE A 293 -8.34 -0.84 25.45
C PHE A 293 -8.99 0.20 24.53
N ILE A 294 -8.90 1.49 24.87
CA ILE A 294 -9.40 2.59 24.03
C ILE A 294 -8.62 2.63 22.70
N ILE A 295 -7.30 2.47 22.75
CA ILE A 295 -6.46 2.44 21.55
C ILE A 295 -6.80 1.24 20.66
N MET A 296 -7.02 0.06 21.24
CA MET A 296 -7.43 -1.11 20.45
C MET A 296 -8.75 -0.86 19.71
N ILE A 297 -9.74 -0.26 20.39
CA ILE A 297 -11.01 0.13 19.76
C ILE A 297 -10.75 1.15 18.63
N ALA A 298 -9.97 2.19 18.89
CA ALA A 298 -9.64 3.19 17.89
C ALA A 298 -8.96 2.57 16.65
N LEU A 299 -8.02 1.64 16.84
CA LEU A 299 -7.35 0.93 15.76
C LEU A 299 -8.30 0.02 14.95
N ILE A 300 -9.26 -0.64 15.62
CA ILE A 300 -10.30 -1.43 14.96
C ILE A 300 -11.14 -0.53 14.04
N PHE A 301 -11.59 0.63 14.51
CA PHE A 301 -12.34 1.59 13.72
C PHE A 301 -11.50 2.19 12.59
N TYR A 302 -10.22 2.51 12.84
CA TYR A 302 -9.28 2.99 11.85
C TYR A 302 -9.10 1.97 10.72
N ILE A 303 -8.72 0.73 11.02
CA ILE A 303 -8.49 -0.32 10.02
C ILE A 303 -9.76 -0.66 9.25
N GLY A 304 -10.92 -0.68 9.94
CA GLY A 304 -12.21 -0.91 9.26
C GLY A 304 -12.51 0.16 8.23
N SER A 305 -12.38 1.43 8.60
CA SER A 305 -12.62 2.57 7.69
C SER A 305 -11.56 2.67 6.60
N PHE A 306 -10.28 2.44 6.93
CA PHE A 306 -9.19 2.35 5.97
C PHE A 306 -9.50 1.32 4.88
N SER A 307 -9.91 0.11 5.27
CA SER A 307 -10.22 -0.97 4.32
C SER A 307 -11.35 -0.63 3.35
N VAL A 308 -12.37 0.09 3.83
CA VAL A 308 -13.47 0.58 2.98
C VAL A 308 -12.98 1.63 1.98
N LEU A 309 -12.18 2.59 2.44
CA LEU A 309 -11.62 3.65 1.58
C LEU A 309 -10.64 3.08 0.56
N GLU A 310 -9.78 2.15 0.97
CA GLU A 310 -8.81 1.48 0.10
C GLU A 310 -9.49 0.71 -1.05
N ALA A 311 -10.63 0.10 -0.79
CA ALA A 311 -11.42 -0.58 -1.83
C ALA A 311 -12.29 0.40 -2.66
N GLY A 312 -12.87 1.41 -2.02
CA GLY A 312 -13.85 2.32 -2.63
C GLY A 312 -13.23 3.35 -3.57
N ILE A 313 -12.07 3.94 -3.21
CA ILE A 313 -11.43 4.99 -4.00
C ILE A 313 -11.05 4.50 -5.41
N PRO A 314 -10.31 3.38 -5.59
CA PRO A 314 -9.95 2.89 -6.92
C PRO A 314 -11.17 2.38 -7.70
N SER A 315 -12.19 1.84 -7.03
CA SER A 315 -13.45 1.46 -7.65
C SER A 315 -14.16 2.68 -8.27
N SER A 316 -14.23 3.78 -7.53
CA SER A 316 -14.83 5.04 -8.00
C SER A 316 -14.03 5.65 -9.15
N LEU A 317 -12.71 5.68 -9.06
CA LEU A 317 -11.80 6.13 -10.11
C LEU A 317 -11.99 5.33 -11.41
N SER A 318 -12.03 4.01 -11.31
CA SER A 318 -12.18 3.11 -12.45
C SER A 318 -13.50 3.32 -13.22
N LYS A 319 -14.59 3.70 -12.51
CA LYS A 319 -15.89 4.02 -13.12
C LYS A 319 -15.89 5.35 -13.89
N GLN A 320 -15.01 6.28 -13.52
CA GLN A 320 -14.90 7.61 -14.14
C GLN A 320 -13.89 7.65 -15.29
N THR A 321 -13.19 6.56 -15.55
CA THR A 321 -12.14 6.45 -16.57
C THR A 321 -12.62 5.69 -17.80
N ASN A 322 -12.21 6.14 -19.00
CA ASN A 322 -12.45 5.44 -20.24
C ASN A 322 -11.63 4.14 -20.31
N GLN A 323 -12.08 3.15 -21.06
CA GLN A 323 -11.39 1.87 -21.21
C GLN A 323 -9.95 2.03 -21.72
N GLU A 324 -9.72 2.95 -22.66
CA GLU A 324 -8.42 3.20 -23.29
C GLU A 324 -7.39 3.80 -22.31
N THR A 325 -7.81 4.68 -21.41
CA THR A 325 -6.92 5.38 -20.46
C THR A 325 -6.86 4.72 -19.09
N ARG A 326 -7.71 3.72 -18.82
CA ARG A 326 -7.84 3.11 -17.48
C ARG A 326 -6.52 2.57 -16.93
N GLY A 327 -5.74 1.88 -17.74
CA GLY A 327 -4.44 1.34 -17.31
C GLY A 327 -3.48 2.44 -16.84
N LEU A 328 -3.34 3.51 -17.64
CA LEU A 328 -2.49 4.66 -17.31
C LEU A 328 -3.02 5.42 -16.09
N THR A 329 -4.34 5.64 -16.00
CA THR A 329 -4.98 6.29 -14.85
C THR A 329 -4.74 5.51 -13.54
N MET A 330 -4.83 4.19 -13.58
CA MET A 330 -4.54 3.35 -12.42
C MET A 330 -3.05 3.34 -12.06
N SER A 331 -2.15 3.46 -13.04
CA SER A 331 -0.71 3.62 -12.77
C SER A 331 -0.40 4.96 -12.10
N ILE A 332 -1.04 6.05 -12.55
CA ILE A 332 -0.95 7.37 -11.91
C ILE A 332 -1.49 7.29 -10.47
N TYR A 333 -2.65 6.68 -10.27
CA TYR A 333 -3.24 6.46 -8.95
C TYR A 333 -2.26 5.72 -8.01
N THR A 334 -1.67 4.64 -8.49
CA THR A 334 -0.68 3.87 -7.72
C THR A 334 0.59 4.68 -7.43
N SER A 335 1.02 5.57 -8.35
CA SER A 335 2.13 6.50 -8.10
C SER A 335 1.79 7.47 -6.96
N PHE A 336 0.58 8.03 -6.92
CA PHE A 336 0.12 8.88 -5.80
C PHE A 336 0.01 8.09 -4.49
N GLN A 337 -0.44 6.85 -4.53
CA GLN A 337 -0.49 5.93 -3.39
C GLN A 337 0.90 5.75 -2.76
N PHE A 338 1.89 5.38 -3.57
CA PHE A 338 3.25 5.20 -3.10
C PHE A 338 3.96 6.50 -2.72
N PHE A 339 3.61 7.62 -3.38
CA PHE A 339 4.10 8.93 -2.95
C PHE A 339 3.52 9.31 -1.57
N GLY A 340 2.27 8.95 -1.28
CA GLY A 340 1.70 9.05 0.07
C GLY A 340 2.48 8.21 1.09
N THR A 341 2.86 6.98 0.74
CA THR A 341 3.74 6.15 1.57
C THR A 341 5.08 6.84 1.88
N PHE A 342 5.68 7.49 0.87
CA PHE A 342 6.90 8.30 1.09
C PHE A 342 6.67 9.45 2.05
N LEU A 343 5.63 10.26 1.81
CA LEU A 343 5.32 11.39 2.68
C LEU A 343 5.05 10.96 4.12
N GLY A 344 4.32 9.85 4.30
CA GLY A 344 4.05 9.31 5.62
C GLY A 344 5.29 8.86 6.37
N GLY A 345 6.23 8.21 5.68
CA GLY A 345 7.51 7.82 6.26
C GLY A 345 8.41 9.01 6.56
N PHE A 346 8.53 9.95 5.62
CA PHE A 346 9.37 11.12 5.74
C PHE A 346 8.88 12.10 6.82
N ILE A 347 7.61 12.51 6.75
CA ILE A 347 6.99 13.44 7.71
C ILE A 347 6.84 12.74 9.06
N GLY A 348 6.36 11.49 9.09
CA GLY A 348 6.19 10.72 10.31
C GLY A 348 7.51 10.51 11.04
N GLY A 349 8.59 10.17 10.32
CA GLY A 349 9.92 10.04 10.89
C GLY A 349 10.45 11.36 11.46
N TYR A 350 10.29 12.47 10.73
CA TYR A 350 10.66 13.81 11.22
C TYR A 350 9.89 14.21 12.48
N LEU A 351 8.58 13.96 12.49
CA LEU A 351 7.74 14.31 13.65
C LEU A 351 8.03 13.41 14.85
N TYR A 352 8.37 12.15 14.62
CA TYR A 352 8.79 11.25 15.68
C TYR A 352 10.11 11.70 16.30
N ASP A 353 11.07 12.11 15.48
CA ASP A 353 12.37 12.62 15.93
C ASP A 353 12.23 13.91 16.75
N ALA A 354 11.37 14.85 16.30
CA ALA A 354 11.21 16.16 16.92
C ALA A 354 10.24 16.17 18.12
N TYR A 355 9.17 15.39 18.10
CA TYR A 355 8.04 15.47 19.05
C TYR A 355 7.60 14.10 19.61
N GLY A 356 8.31 13.02 19.28
CA GLY A 356 7.92 11.67 19.69
C GLY A 356 6.59 11.21 19.08
N LEU A 357 5.97 10.24 19.73
CA LEU A 357 4.69 9.65 19.29
C LEU A 357 3.55 10.68 19.19
N SER A 358 3.54 11.67 20.10
CA SER A 358 2.51 12.72 20.09
C SER A 358 2.49 13.50 18.78
N GLY A 359 3.67 13.78 18.19
CA GLY A 359 3.79 14.48 16.91
C GLY A 359 3.12 13.73 15.77
N ILE A 360 3.31 12.39 15.68
CA ILE A 360 2.70 11.57 14.65
C ILE A 360 1.17 11.51 14.84
N PHE A 361 0.69 11.20 16.05
CA PHE A 361 -0.74 11.11 16.31
C PHE A 361 -1.46 12.44 16.09
N PHE A 362 -0.86 13.57 16.51
CA PHE A 362 -1.40 14.90 16.22
C PHE A 362 -1.49 15.16 14.71
N PHE A 363 -0.41 14.92 13.98
CA PHE A 363 -0.36 15.13 12.52
C PHE A 363 -1.43 14.29 11.81
N THR A 364 -1.54 12.99 12.14
CA THR A 364 -2.50 12.10 11.49
C THR A 364 -3.94 12.48 11.81
N ALA A 365 -4.23 12.96 13.03
CA ALA A 365 -5.54 13.49 13.39
C ALA A 365 -5.87 14.76 12.59
N VAL A 366 -4.95 15.73 12.54
CA VAL A 366 -5.17 17.00 11.82
C VAL A 366 -5.36 16.78 10.33
N ILE A 367 -4.49 16.01 9.67
CA ILE A 367 -4.59 15.79 8.22
C ILE A 367 -5.87 15.03 7.84
N SER A 368 -6.32 14.10 8.69
CA SER A 368 -7.57 13.36 8.45
C SER A 368 -8.80 14.25 8.56
N VAL A 369 -8.84 15.15 9.54
CA VAL A 369 -9.92 16.14 9.68
C VAL A 369 -9.91 17.12 8.51
N MET A 370 -8.76 17.64 8.10
CA MET A 370 -8.65 18.49 6.92
C MET A 370 -9.15 17.78 5.66
N TRP A 371 -8.78 16.51 5.48
CA TRP A 371 -9.27 15.71 4.36
C TRP A 371 -10.78 15.53 4.40
N LEU A 372 -11.36 15.22 5.57
CA LEU A 372 -12.80 15.11 5.76
C LEU A 372 -13.51 16.42 5.36
N LEU A 373 -13.05 17.56 5.85
CA LEU A 373 -13.63 18.89 5.55
C LEU A 373 -13.59 19.20 4.05
N ILE A 374 -12.45 18.90 3.38
CA ILE A 374 -12.33 19.06 1.92
C ILE A 374 -13.30 18.15 1.17
N CYS A 375 -13.47 16.91 1.61
CA CYS A 375 -14.42 16.01 0.95
C CYS A 375 -15.88 16.46 1.13
N LEU A 376 -16.25 16.89 2.32
CA LEU A 376 -17.60 17.41 2.58
C LEU A 376 -17.89 18.70 1.77
N SER A 377 -16.95 19.64 1.69
CA SER A 377 -17.12 20.88 0.91
C SER A 377 -17.31 20.58 -0.59
N ARG A 378 -16.60 19.62 -1.16
CA ARG A 378 -16.78 19.19 -2.57
C ARG A 378 -18.17 18.64 -2.83
N ASN A 379 -18.75 17.89 -1.89
CA ASN A 379 -20.08 17.32 -2.05
C ASN A 379 -21.18 18.39 -1.99
N PHE A 380 -21.03 19.44 -1.18
CA PHE A 380 -21.94 20.59 -1.14
C PHE A 380 -21.92 21.37 -2.45
N ILE A 381 -20.73 21.71 -2.96
CA ILE A 381 -20.58 22.45 -4.23
C ILE A 381 -21.13 21.63 -5.42
N GLY A 382 -20.93 20.31 -5.43
CA GLY A 382 -21.47 19.42 -6.47
C GLY A 382 -23.00 19.33 -6.44
N ALA A 383 -23.64 19.37 -5.27
CA ALA A 383 -25.10 19.34 -5.13
C ALA A 383 -25.75 20.62 -5.65
N ASP A 384 -25.13 21.78 -5.43
CA ASP A 384 -25.65 23.09 -5.93
C ASP A 384 -25.58 23.23 -7.45
N ILE A 385 -24.67 22.54 -8.13
CA ILE A 385 -24.54 22.56 -9.60
C ILE A 385 -25.59 21.66 -10.25
N VAL A 386 -26.02 20.59 -9.59
CA VAL A 386 -27.07 19.65 -10.11
C VAL A 386 -28.48 20.17 -9.83
N SER A 387 -28.66 21.09 -8.88
CA SER A 387 -29.97 21.70 -8.55
C SER A 387 -30.30 22.95 -9.38
N LYS A 388 -29.39 23.43 -10.20
CA LYS A 388 -29.58 24.51 -11.20
C LYS A 388 -29.62 23.93 -12.62
#